data_0fef56bea1e5899bd54e7d1704600297
#
_entry.id   0fef56bea1e5899bd54e7d1704600297
#
_cell.length_a   1.000
_cell.length_b   1.000
_cell.length_c   1.000
_cell.angle_alpha   90.00
_cell.angle_beta   90.00
_cell.angle_gamma   90.00
#
_symmetry.space_group_name_H-M   'P 1'
#
loop_
_entity.id
_entity.type
_entity.pdbx_description
1 polymer ?
#
loop_
_entity_poly.entity_id
_entity_poly.type
_entity_poly.pdbx_seq_one_letter_code
_entity_poly.pdbx_strand_id
1 'polypeptide(L)'
;ANTQKPSGDPGAGAELFRSQGCSGCHRIRGEGGALGPDLSGIGAARSVDNLKQSIVDPSAQVQPLYWTVSFEDASGKAIQGFLLNEDTYTVQLIDRAAALRSYEKAAVKNYAIDKHSAMPSYRDKLSSRQLDDLVAYLWSQRPQ
;
A
#
# COMPACT_ATOMS: atom_id res chain seq x y z
N ALA A 1 1.82 -19.33 14.89
CA ALA A 1 1.35 -17.94 14.78
C ALA A 1 1.85 -17.15 15.97
N ASN A 2 2.46 -16.00 15.72
CA ASN A 2 2.88 -15.12 16.80
C ASN A 2 1.64 -14.52 17.46
N THR A 3 1.34 -14.97 18.68
CA THR A 3 0.17 -14.53 19.45
C THR A 3 0.47 -13.32 20.34
N GLN A 4 1.66 -12.75 20.22
CA GLN A 4 2.05 -11.58 21.02
C GLN A 4 1.14 -10.40 20.69
N LYS A 5 0.51 -9.85 21.71
CA LYS A 5 -0.33 -8.66 21.58
C LYS A 5 0.54 -7.40 21.49
N PRO A 6 0.11 -6.39 20.76
CA PRO A 6 0.80 -5.11 20.75
C PRO A 6 0.63 -4.38 22.09
N SER A 7 1.61 -3.53 22.40
CA SER A 7 1.63 -2.76 23.64
C SER A 7 0.96 -1.39 23.53
N GLY A 8 0.64 -0.95 22.30
CA GLY A 8 0.12 0.39 22.05
C GLY A 8 -1.38 0.55 22.32
N ASP A 9 -1.86 1.78 22.16
CA ASP A 9 -3.26 2.15 22.28
C ASP A 9 -3.95 2.15 20.91
N PRO A 10 -4.94 1.26 20.67
CA PRO A 10 -5.64 1.21 19.40
C PRO A 10 -6.40 2.50 19.07
N GLY A 11 -6.93 3.21 20.06
CA GLY A 11 -7.63 4.48 19.85
C GLY A 11 -6.72 5.57 19.30
N ALA A 12 -5.53 5.72 19.89
CA ALA A 12 -4.51 6.63 19.39
C ALA A 12 -4.01 6.19 18.00
N GLY A 13 -3.90 4.88 17.77
CA GLY A 13 -3.55 4.32 16.47
C GLY A 13 -4.56 4.64 15.39
N ALA A 14 -5.85 4.62 15.71
CA ALA A 14 -6.91 5.01 14.77
C ALA A 14 -6.78 6.47 14.33
N GLU A 15 -6.44 7.37 15.26
CA GLU A 15 -6.18 8.77 14.95
C GLU A 15 -4.97 8.92 14.03
N LEU A 16 -3.89 8.21 14.30
CA LEU A 16 -2.68 8.21 13.47
C LEU A 16 -2.96 7.67 12.06
N PHE A 17 -3.77 6.63 11.93
CA PHE A 17 -4.16 6.07 10.64
C PHE A 17 -4.80 7.14 9.74
N ARG A 18 -5.62 8.00 10.31
CA ARG A 18 -6.22 9.13 9.58
C ARG A 18 -5.23 10.27 9.35
N SER A 19 -4.56 10.72 10.40
CA SER A 19 -3.72 11.93 10.34
C SER A 19 -2.44 11.74 9.53
N GLN A 20 -1.91 10.52 9.45
CA GLN A 20 -0.71 10.21 8.67
C GLN A 20 -1.01 9.80 7.22
N GLY A 21 -2.27 9.88 6.80
CA GLY A 21 -2.65 9.64 5.42
C GLY A 21 -2.80 8.19 5.01
N CYS A 22 -2.75 7.25 5.95
CA CYS A 22 -2.92 5.82 5.66
C CYS A 22 -4.27 5.53 5.01
N SER A 23 -5.31 6.19 5.49
CA SER A 23 -6.69 6.06 4.95
C SER A 23 -6.85 6.60 3.54
N GLY A 24 -5.90 7.37 3.03
CA GLY A 24 -5.91 7.83 1.64
C GLY A 24 -5.76 6.70 0.62
N CYS A 25 -5.06 5.64 0.98
CA CYS A 25 -4.81 4.49 0.11
C CYS A 25 -5.42 3.19 0.64
N HIS A 26 -5.54 3.04 1.96
CA HIS A 26 -6.02 1.81 2.60
C HIS A 26 -7.46 1.95 3.06
N ARG A 27 -8.20 0.86 2.92
CA ARG A 27 -9.59 0.77 3.37
C ARG A 27 -9.67 -0.12 4.61
N ILE A 28 -10.46 0.34 5.58
CA ILE A 28 -10.83 -0.45 6.76
C ILE A 28 -12.34 -0.35 6.93
N ARG A 29 -13.04 -1.48 6.93
CA ARG A 29 -14.49 -1.58 7.12
C ARG A 29 -15.29 -0.69 6.17
N GLY A 30 -14.87 -0.66 4.91
CA GLY A 30 -15.55 0.09 3.87
C GLY A 30 -15.19 1.57 3.79
N GLU A 31 -14.38 2.08 4.70
CA GLU A 31 -13.93 3.48 4.71
C GLU A 31 -12.46 3.59 4.28
N GLY A 32 -12.16 4.51 3.40
CA GLY A 32 -10.81 4.79 2.93
C GLY A 32 -10.62 4.52 1.45
N GLY A 33 -9.38 4.68 0.98
CA GLY A 33 -9.00 4.51 -0.41
C GLY A 33 -8.89 3.06 -0.85
N ALA A 34 -8.82 2.85 -2.16
CA ALA A 34 -8.74 1.52 -2.78
C ALA A 34 -7.40 1.26 -3.48
N LEU A 35 -6.42 2.16 -3.37
CA LEU A 35 -5.12 2.02 -4.05
C LEU A 35 -4.15 1.09 -3.32
N GLY A 36 -4.32 0.92 -2.02
CA GLY A 36 -3.56 -0.06 -1.24
C GLY A 36 -4.43 -1.25 -0.84
N PRO A 37 -3.84 -2.27 -0.18
CA PRO A 37 -4.61 -3.39 0.35
C PRO A 37 -5.71 -2.96 1.30
N ASP A 38 -6.84 -3.67 1.25
CA ASP A 38 -7.86 -3.58 2.29
C ASP A 38 -7.32 -4.19 3.59
N LEU A 39 -7.32 -3.42 4.66
CA LEU A 39 -6.74 -3.80 5.94
C LEU A 39 -7.78 -4.25 6.98
N SER A 40 -9.04 -4.47 6.58
CA SER A 40 -10.13 -4.80 7.51
C SER A 40 -9.89 -6.07 8.33
N GLY A 41 -9.09 -7.00 7.83
CA GLY A 41 -8.75 -8.25 8.51
C GLY A 41 -7.27 -8.42 8.81
N ILE A 42 -6.48 -7.37 8.70
CA ILE A 42 -5.01 -7.46 8.72
C ILE A 42 -4.47 -8.01 10.05
N GLY A 43 -5.14 -7.75 11.14
CA GLY A 43 -4.71 -8.21 12.46
C GLY A 43 -4.79 -9.73 12.65
N ALA A 44 -5.63 -10.40 11.88
CA ALA A 44 -5.67 -11.86 11.85
C ALA A 44 -4.63 -12.47 10.92
N ALA A 45 -4.17 -11.70 9.92
CA ALA A 45 -3.27 -12.19 8.86
C ALA A 45 -1.79 -11.94 9.16
N ARG A 46 -1.47 -10.98 10.03
CA ARG A 46 -0.09 -10.51 10.24
C ARG A 46 0.26 -10.45 11.73
N SER A 47 1.52 -10.74 12.05
CA SER A 47 2.06 -10.56 13.39
C SER A 47 2.37 -9.08 13.68
N VAL A 48 2.55 -8.75 14.97
CA VAL A 48 2.97 -7.41 15.40
C VAL A 48 4.27 -6.99 14.69
N ASP A 49 5.27 -7.87 14.65
CA ASP A 49 6.55 -7.56 14.00
C ASP A 49 6.41 -7.32 12.50
N ASN A 50 5.56 -8.09 11.83
CA ASN A 50 5.32 -7.92 10.40
C ASN A 50 4.59 -6.59 10.12
N LEU A 51 3.62 -6.22 10.95
CA LEU A 51 2.94 -4.92 10.84
C LEU A 51 3.91 -3.76 11.02
N LYS A 52 4.80 -3.84 12.02
CA LYS A 52 5.85 -2.83 12.22
C LYS A 52 6.76 -2.70 11.00
N GLN A 53 7.25 -3.82 10.48
CA GLN A 53 8.10 -3.83 9.30
C GLN A 53 7.42 -3.18 8.10
N SER A 54 6.15 -3.49 7.88
CA SER A 54 5.38 -2.95 6.74
C SER A 54 5.24 -1.43 6.79
N ILE A 55 5.24 -0.84 7.99
CA ILE A 55 5.12 0.61 8.19
C ILE A 55 6.49 1.29 8.04
N VAL A 56 7.54 0.71 8.61
CA VAL A 56 8.88 1.34 8.62
C VAL A 56 9.72 0.98 7.41
N ASP A 57 9.48 -0.18 6.82
CA ASP A 57 10.19 -0.65 5.62
C ASP A 57 9.22 -1.34 4.66
N PRO A 58 8.32 -0.57 4.03
CA PRO A 58 7.28 -1.13 3.15
C PRO A 58 7.85 -1.80 1.89
N SER A 59 9.09 -1.49 1.52
CA SER A 59 9.74 -2.10 0.35
C SER A 59 10.46 -3.41 0.66
N ALA A 60 10.52 -3.85 1.92
CA ALA A 60 11.16 -5.12 2.29
C ALA A 60 10.50 -6.32 1.60
N GLN A 61 9.18 -6.29 1.47
CA GLN A 61 8.41 -7.32 0.78
C GLN A 61 7.23 -6.67 0.07
N VAL A 62 7.28 -6.58 -1.26
CA VAL A 62 6.19 -6.02 -2.07
C VAL A 62 5.63 -7.13 -2.96
N GLN A 63 4.35 -7.44 -2.76
CA GLN A 63 3.66 -8.40 -3.62
C GLN A 63 3.56 -7.84 -5.06
N PRO A 64 3.72 -8.67 -6.10
CA PRO A 64 3.65 -8.22 -7.50
C PRO A 64 2.40 -7.43 -7.85
N LEU A 65 1.28 -7.71 -7.20
CA LEU A 65 0.02 -6.97 -7.37
C LEU A 65 0.18 -5.47 -7.05
N TYR A 66 1.16 -5.09 -6.24
CA TYR A 66 1.43 -3.70 -5.85
C TYR A 66 2.69 -3.12 -6.47
N TRP A 67 3.31 -3.81 -7.43
CA TRP A 67 4.35 -3.21 -8.25
C TRP A 67 3.74 -2.09 -9.10
N THR A 68 4.52 -1.04 -9.34
CA THR A 68 4.09 0.06 -10.18
C THR A 68 4.77 0.01 -11.54
N VAL A 69 4.10 0.59 -12.52
CA VAL A 69 4.63 0.75 -13.86
C VAL A 69 4.61 2.23 -14.22
N SER A 70 5.63 2.70 -14.92
CA SER A 70 5.72 4.07 -15.41
C SER A 70 6.20 4.11 -16.84
N PHE A 71 5.69 5.06 -17.61
CA PHE A 71 6.10 5.30 -18.99
C PHE A 71 5.56 6.65 -19.47
N GLU A 72 5.96 7.06 -20.67
CA GLU A 72 5.36 8.19 -21.37
C GLU A 72 4.44 7.65 -22.48
N ASP A 73 3.23 8.21 -22.58
CA ASP A 73 2.31 7.83 -23.66
C ASP A 73 2.71 8.46 -25.00
N ALA A 74 1.95 8.17 -26.06
CA ALA A 74 2.25 8.68 -27.42
C ALA A 74 2.25 10.21 -27.50
N SER A 75 1.57 10.91 -26.58
CA SER A 75 1.57 12.37 -26.48
C SER A 75 2.70 12.96 -25.62
N GLY A 76 3.53 12.10 -25.03
CA GLY A 76 4.60 12.50 -24.10
C GLY A 76 4.14 12.71 -22.67
N LYS A 77 2.89 12.35 -22.34
CA LYS A 77 2.37 12.46 -20.98
C LYS A 77 2.91 11.33 -20.12
N ALA A 78 3.37 11.67 -18.90
CA ALA A 78 3.82 10.69 -17.92
C ALA A 78 2.62 9.90 -17.35
N ILE A 79 2.70 8.59 -17.43
CA ILE A 79 1.68 7.66 -16.92
C ILE A 79 2.32 6.81 -15.82
N GLN A 80 1.62 6.63 -14.72
CA GLN A 80 2.05 5.78 -13.61
C GLN A 80 0.85 5.13 -12.96
N GLY A 81 1.01 3.88 -12.52
CA GLY A 81 -0.04 3.17 -11.78
C GLY A 81 0.43 1.81 -11.29
N PHE A 82 -0.48 1.09 -10.65
CA PHE A 82 -0.24 -0.29 -10.24
C PHE A 82 -0.35 -1.21 -11.47
N LEU A 83 0.67 -2.04 -11.63
CA LEU A 83 0.72 -3.02 -12.71
C LEU A 83 -0.28 -4.15 -12.44
N LEU A 84 -1.31 -4.26 -13.27
CA LEU A 84 -2.27 -5.37 -13.18
C LEU A 84 -1.82 -6.57 -13.98
N ASN A 85 -1.40 -6.33 -15.22
CA ASN A 85 -1.00 -7.38 -16.14
C ASN A 85 -0.14 -6.78 -17.25
N GLU A 86 0.75 -7.58 -17.80
CA GLU A 86 1.49 -7.24 -19.00
C GLU A 86 1.79 -8.49 -19.82
N ASP A 87 1.90 -8.32 -21.12
CA ASP A 87 2.44 -9.31 -22.03
C ASP A 87 3.46 -8.64 -22.96
N THR A 88 3.86 -9.32 -24.03
CA THR A 88 4.84 -8.78 -24.99
C THR A 88 4.36 -7.49 -25.67
N TYR A 89 3.06 -7.32 -25.83
CA TYR A 89 2.47 -6.25 -26.65
C TYR A 89 1.71 -5.19 -25.86
N THR A 90 1.16 -5.54 -24.70
CA THR A 90 0.24 -4.67 -23.96
C THR A 90 0.58 -4.61 -22.46
N VAL A 91 0.10 -3.55 -21.82
CA VAL A 91 0.15 -3.40 -20.36
C VAL A 91 -1.20 -2.87 -19.86
N GLN A 92 -1.67 -3.43 -18.77
CA GLN A 92 -2.86 -2.96 -18.04
C GLN A 92 -2.43 -2.48 -16.66
N LEU A 93 -2.96 -1.33 -16.27
CA LEU A 93 -2.66 -0.72 -14.97
C LEU A 93 -3.90 -0.08 -14.35
N ILE A 94 -3.84 0.14 -13.04
CA ILE A 94 -4.79 0.99 -12.32
C ILE A 94 -4.07 2.29 -11.98
N ASP A 95 -4.61 3.43 -12.43
CA ASP A 95 -4.03 4.73 -12.15
C ASP A 95 -4.43 5.25 -10.76
N ARG A 96 -3.95 6.45 -10.39
CA ARG A 96 -4.23 7.04 -9.07
C ARG A 96 -5.69 7.38 -8.85
N ALA A 97 -6.47 7.52 -9.92
CA ALA A 97 -7.92 7.72 -9.84
C ALA A 97 -8.68 6.39 -9.74
N ALA A 98 -7.97 5.27 -9.54
CA ALA A 98 -8.50 3.92 -9.52
C ALA A 98 -9.16 3.50 -10.85
N ALA A 99 -8.76 4.12 -11.95
CA ALA A 99 -9.26 3.79 -13.29
C ALA A 99 -8.37 2.74 -13.95
N LEU A 100 -9.02 1.74 -14.56
CA LEU A 100 -8.33 0.73 -15.36
C LEU A 100 -7.92 1.35 -16.71
N ARG A 101 -6.65 1.18 -17.05
CA ARG A 101 -6.09 1.66 -18.32
C ARG A 101 -5.30 0.56 -19.01
N SER A 102 -5.35 0.57 -20.35
CA SER A 102 -4.62 -0.36 -21.20
C SER A 102 -3.86 0.41 -22.28
N TYR A 103 -2.61 0.00 -22.51
CA TYR A 103 -1.73 0.63 -23.51
C TYR A 103 -1.01 -0.43 -24.33
N GLU A 104 -0.72 -0.09 -25.59
CA GLU A 104 0.19 -0.88 -26.42
C GLU A 104 1.63 -0.47 -26.10
N LYS A 105 2.50 -1.44 -25.80
CA LYS A 105 3.90 -1.17 -25.47
C LYS A 105 4.66 -0.49 -26.60
N ALA A 106 4.31 -0.77 -27.86
CA ALA A 106 4.94 -0.14 -29.01
C ALA A 106 4.66 1.38 -29.09
N ALA A 107 3.59 1.86 -28.46
CA ALA A 107 3.18 3.26 -28.49
C ALA A 107 3.71 4.08 -27.30
N VAL A 108 4.43 3.46 -26.34
CA VAL A 108 4.93 4.13 -25.14
C VAL A 108 6.46 4.17 -25.13
N LYS A 109 7.00 5.12 -24.36
CA LYS A 109 8.46 5.30 -24.19
C LYS A 109 8.83 5.22 -22.72
N ASN A 110 10.09 4.81 -22.46
CA ASN A 110 10.67 4.77 -21.11
C ASN A 110 9.87 3.86 -20.18
N TYR A 111 9.43 2.71 -20.68
CA TYR A 111 8.69 1.73 -19.90
C TYR A 111 9.56 1.14 -18.80
N ALA A 112 9.09 1.23 -17.56
CA ALA A 112 9.81 0.69 -16.40
C ALA A 112 8.83 0.13 -15.36
N ILE A 113 9.22 -0.98 -14.74
CA ILE A 113 8.50 -1.58 -13.61
C ILE A 113 9.30 -1.29 -12.34
N ASP A 114 8.63 -0.73 -11.33
CA ASP A 114 9.19 -0.49 -10.01
C ASP A 114 8.61 -1.51 -9.03
N LYS A 115 9.48 -2.34 -8.48
CA LYS A 115 9.13 -3.37 -7.50
C LYS A 115 9.19 -2.87 -6.06
N HIS A 116 9.57 -1.62 -5.85
CA HIS A 116 9.51 -0.96 -4.54
C HIS A 116 8.07 -0.58 -4.21
N SER A 117 7.78 -0.46 -2.93
CA SER A 117 6.45 -0.07 -2.48
C SER A 117 6.13 1.37 -2.88
N ALA A 118 4.90 1.62 -3.34
CA ALA A 118 4.35 2.96 -3.49
C ALA A 118 4.02 3.61 -2.13
N MET A 119 3.91 2.81 -1.08
CA MET A 119 3.72 3.28 0.29
C MET A 119 5.01 3.91 0.80
N PRO A 120 4.98 5.15 1.31
CA PRO A 120 6.19 5.77 1.88
C PRO A 120 6.60 5.07 3.18
N SER A 121 7.89 5.13 3.50
CA SER A 121 8.38 4.69 4.81
C SER A 121 8.00 5.71 5.88
N TYR A 122 7.50 5.23 7.00
CA TYR A 122 7.19 6.06 8.16
C TYR A 122 8.25 5.99 9.26
N ARG A 123 9.42 5.40 8.96
CA ARG A 123 10.51 5.22 9.93
C ARG A 123 10.87 6.51 10.67
N ASP A 124 10.97 7.63 9.95
CA ASP A 124 11.37 8.94 10.49
C ASP A 124 10.18 9.85 10.78
N LYS A 125 8.95 9.39 10.56
CA LYS A 125 7.72 10.18 10.73
C LYS A 125 6.96 9.84 12.01
N LEU A 126 7.23 8.69 12.61
CA LEU A 126 6.55 8.19 13.80
C LEU A 126 7.57 7.95 14.90
N SER A 127 7.21 8.34 16.14
CA SER A 127 7.95 7.91 17.32
C SER A 127 7.70 6.41 17.56
N SER A 128 8.51 5.79 18.44
CA SER A 128 8.31 4.39 18.82
C SER A 128 6.92 4.16 19.41
N ARG A 129 6.44 5.09 20.23
CA ARG A 129 5.11 5.02 20.83
C ARG A 129 4.01 5.14 19.78
N GLN A 130 4.14 6.08 18.86
CA GLN A 130 3.17 6.24 17.76
C GLN A 130 3.12 5.00 16.87
N LEU A 131 4.26 4.42 16.58
CA LEU A 131 4.32 3.16 15.83
C LEU A 131 3.60 2.03 16.56
N ASP A 132 3.82 1.90 17.87
CA ASP A 132 3.14 0.90 18.70
C ASP A 132 1.63 1.11 18.74
N ASP A 133 1.18 2.35 18.81
CA ASP A 133 -0.25 2.71 18.80
C ASP A 133 -0.89 2.35 17.44
N LEU A 134 -0.23 2.70 16.34
CA LEU A 134 -0.71 2.37 15.00
C LEU A 134 -0.77 0.86 14.77
N VAL A 135 0.25 0.13 15.21
CA VAL A 135 0.27 -1.32 15.13
C VAL A 135 -0.85 -1.94 15.98
N ALA A 136 -1.11 -1.39 17.16
CA ALA A 136 -2.21 -1.86 18.01
C ALA A 136 -3.57 -1.69 17.31
N TYR A 137 -3.77 -0.57 16.63
CA TYR A 137 -4.98 -0.34 15.85
C TYR A 137 -5.12 -1.36 14.72
N LEU A 138 -4.08 -1.56 13.91
CA LEU A 138 -4.09 -2.52 12.81
C LEU A 138 -4.27 -3.96 13.30
N TRP A 139 -3.61 -4.32 14.38
CA TRP A 139 -3.74 -5.65 14.98
C TRP A 139 -5.16 -5.92 15.48
N SER A 140 -5.89 -4.87 15.90
CA SER A 140 -7.28 -4.97 16.35
C SER A 140 -8.26 -5.18 15.19
N GLN A 141 -7.83 -4.98 13.93
CA GLN A 141 -8.69 -5.18 12.76
C GLN A 141 -8.81 -6.65 12.43
N ARG A 142 -9.96 -7.23 12.75
CA ARG A 142 -10.26 -8.65 12.58
C ARG A 142 -11.50 -8.81 11.70
N PRO A 143 -11.59 -9.91 10.91
CA PRO A 143 -12.83 -10.22 10.21
C PRO A 143 -13.99 -10.39 11.19
N GLN A 144 -15.15 -9.93 10.80
CA GLN A 144 -16.40 -10.13 11.54
C GLN A 144 -16.99 -11.49 11.24
#